data_62fae1f5c14a2f74fb6a3acc9d72eaaa
#
_entry.id   62fae1f5c14a2f74fb6a3acc9d72eaaa
#
_cell.length_a   1.000
_cell.length_b   1.000
_cell.length_c   1.000
_cell.angle_alpha   90.00
_cell.angle_beta   90.00
_cell.angle_gamma   90.00
#
_symmetry.space_group_name_H-M   'P 1'
#
loop_
_entity.id
_entity.type
_entity.pdbx_description
1 polymer ?
#
loop_
_entity_poly.entity_id
_entity_poly.type
_entity_poly.pdbx_seq_one_letter_code
_entity_poly.pdbx_strand_id
1 'polypeptide(L)'
;MHRAPELLRAATSGGYAALGWPDGGRLEAGALADLATLSLDSVRLAGTPPEHAVAAAVFAAAAPDVRHVMAGGRWIVREGEHTGFDVAAALREALA
;
A
#
# COMPACT_ATOMS: atom_id res chain seq x y z
N MET A 1 12.11 6.45 19.72
CA MET A 1 10.93 6.37 18.86
C MET A 1 11.35 6.44 17.40
N HIS A 2 10.83 5.56 16.56
CA HIS A 2 11.12 5.60 15.12
C HIS A 2 10.27 6.66 14.43
N ARG A 3 10.87 7.38 13.48
CA ARG A 3 10.15 8.32 12.63
C ARG A 3 9.39 7.60 11.52
N ALA A 4 8.31 8.21 11.03
CA ALA A 4 7.51 7.63 9.96
C ALA A 4 8.33 7.26 8.71
N PRO A 5 9.26 8.09 8.20
CA PRO A 5 10.09 7.69 7.05
C PRO A 5 10.93 6.45 7.30
N GLU A 6 11.45 6.29 8.51
CA GLU A 6 12.24 5.11 8.88
C GLU A 6 11.39 3.84 8.89
N LEU A 7 10.18 3.93 9.46
CA LEU A 7 9.22 2.82 9.49
C LEU A 7 8.77 2.46 8.08
N LEU A 8 8.50 3.44 7.24
CA LEU A 8 8.12 3.19 5.85
C LEU A 8 9.25 2.52 5.08
N ARG A 9 10.49 2.97 5.28
CA ARG A 9 11.65 2.35 4.64
C ARG A 9 11.83 0.90 5.06
N ALA A 10 11.64 0.59 6.35
CA ALA A 10 11.70 -0.78 6.85
C ALA A 10 10.62 -1.66 6.22
N ALA A 11 9.42 -1.11 5.98
CA ALA A 11 8.32 -1.84 5.37
C ALA A 11 8.46 -1.98 3.84
N THR A 12 9.28 -1.18 3.20
CA THR A 12 9.45 -1.17 1.75
C THR A 12 10.84 -1.69 1.35
N SER A 13 11.80 -0.80 1.08
CA SER A 13 13.13 -1.24 0.59
C SER A 13 13.86 -2.15 1.57
N GLY A 14 13.76 -1.87 2.87
CA GLY A 14 14.37 -2.71 3.89
C GLY A 14 13.74 -4.10 3.95
N GLY A 15 12.43 -4.18 3.83
CA GLY A 15 11.70 -5.46 3.80
C GLY A 15 12.06 -6.31 2.59
N TYR A 16 12.12 -5.71 1.40
CA TYR A 16 12.52 -6.42 0.19
C TYR A 16 13.98 -6.91 0.27
N ALA A 17 14.87 -6.07 0.79
CA ALA A 17 16.25 -6.45 0.98
C ALA A 17 16.40 -7.65 1.93
N ALA A 18 15.62 -7.65 3.01
CA ALA A 18 15.61 -8.76 3.97
C ALA A 18 15.11 -10.06 3.34
N LEU A 19 14.21 -9.97 2.34
CA LEU A 19 13.72 -11.14 1.60
C LEU A 19 14.65 -11.57 0.46
N GLY A 20 15.75 -10.85 0.24
CA GLY A 20 16.66 -11.14 -0.85
C GLY A 20 16.21 -10.61 -2.22
N TRP A 21 15.29 -9.65 -2.25
CA TRP A 21 14.78 -9.01 -3.47
C TRP A 21 15.20 -7.55 -3.54
N PRO A 22 16.45 -7.26 -3.94
CA PRO A 22 16.95 -5.88 -3.92
C PRO A 22 16.30 -4.95 -4.94
N ASP A 23 15.60 -5.49 -5.94
CA ASP A 23 14.96 -4.69 -7.00
C ASP A 23 13.58 -4.14 -6.64
N GLY A 24 13.07 -4.47 -5.46
CA GLY A 24 11.76 -4.04 -5.00
C GLY A 24 11.82 -3.01 -3.89
N GLY A 25 10.65 -2.55 -3.47
CA GLY A 25 10.49 -1.65 -2.34
C GLY A 25 10.80 -0.19 -2.61
N ARG A 26 10.95 0.20 -3.88
CA ARG A 26 11.19 1.59 -4.27
C ARG A 26 10.55 1.89 -5.62
N LEU A 27 10.26 3.16 -5.84
CA LEU A 27 9.68 3.63 -7.10
C LEU A 27 10.78 4.30 -7.93
N GLU A 28 11.38 3.55 -8.83
CA GLU A 28 12.37 4.06 -9.78
C GLU A 28 12.40 3.19 -11.04
N ALA A 29 12.93 3.75 -12.12
CA ALA A 29 13.08 3.02 -13.36
C ALA A 29 14.00 1.82 -13.15
N GLY A 30 13.60 0.65 -13.64
CA GLY A 30 14.34 -0.60 -13.47
C GLY A 30 14.00 -1.38 -12.21
N ALA A 31 13.27 -0.80 -11.26
CA ALA A 31 12.80 -1.52 -10.08
C ALA A 31 11.56 -2.34 -10.39
N LEU A 32 11.25 -3.30 -9.51
CA LEU A 32 9.99 -4.03 -9.59
C LEU A 32 8.81 -3.09 -9.48
N ALA A 33 7.80 -3.28 -10.32
CA ALA A 33 6.59 -2.48 -10.31
C ALA A 33 5.61 -3.00 -9.25
N ASP A 34 6.02 -2.92 -7.98
CA ASP A 34 5.22 -3.24 -6.80
C ASP A 34 4.94 -1.93 -6.08
N LEU A 35 3.66 -1.54 -6.03
CA LEU A 35 3.29 -0.28 -5.40
C LEU A 35 1.87 -0.34 -4.85
N ALA A 36 1.58 0.54 -3.93
CA ALA A 36 0.22 0.77 -3.43
C ALA A 36 -0.02 2.27 -3.38
N THR A 37 -1.23 2.69 -3.71
CA THR A 37 -1.64 4.09 -3.60
C THR A 37 -2.65 4.25 -2.48
N LEU A 38 -2.55 5.34 -1.74
CA LEU A 38 -3.47 5.68 -0.68
C LEU A 38 -4.20 6.98 -0.99
N SER A 39 -5.49 7.02 -0.67
CA SER A 39 -6.26 8.26 -0.70
C SER A 39 -6.10 8.97 0.64
N LEU A 40 -5.96 10.30 0.62
CA LEU A 40 -5.97 11.14 1.81
C LEU A 40 -7.33 11.82 2.05
N ASP A 41 -8.39 11.30 1.40
CA ASP A 41 -9.71 11.93 1.43
C ASP A 41 -10.65 11.36 2.49
N SER A 42 -10.27 10.29 3.17
CA SER A 42 -11.13 9.69 4.22
C SER A 42 -11.27 10.61 5.41
N VAL A 43 -12.28 10.32 6.24
CA VAL A 43 -12.48 11.06 7.51
C VAL A 43 -11.24 11.01 8.38
N ARG A 44 -10.50 9.91 8.33
CA ARG A 44 -9.26 9.74 9.11
C ARG A 44 -8.11 10.63 8.62
N LEU A 45 -8.07 10.94 7.33
CA LEU A 45 -6.92 11.58 6.68
C LEU A 45 -7.22 12.93 6.05
N ALA A 46 -8.51 13.30 5.96
CA ALA A 46 -8.92 14.57 5.34
C ALA A 46 -8.23 15.75 6.00
N GLY A 47 -7.74 16.67 5.19
CA GLY A 47 -7.02 17.84 5.68
C GLY A 47 -5.55 17.61 5.99
N THR A 48 -5.01 16.42 5.75
CA THR A 48 -3.58 16.15 5.93
C THR A 48 -2.76 16.98 4.94
N PRO A 49 -1.85 17.86 5.41
CA PRO A 49 -0.96 18.58 4.50
C PRO A 49 0.01 17.62 3.79
N PRO A 50 0.48 17.96 2.58
CA PRO A 50 1.41 17.10 1.85
C PRO A 50 2.69 16.76 2.64
N GLU A 51 3.21 17.67 3.43
CA GLU A 51 4.41 17.45 4.25
C GLU A 51 4.21 16.43 5.36
N HIS A 52 2.96 16.09 5.69
CA HIS A 52 2.63 15.08 6.69
C HIS A 52 2.08 13.79 6.09
N ALA A 53 2.10 13.66 4.77
CA ALA A 53 1.52 12.49 4.07
C ALA A 53 2.16 11.16 4.50
N VAL A 54 3.48 11.12 4.67
CA VAL A 54 4.17 9.89 5.08
C VAL A 54 3.76 9.48 6.50
N ALA A 55 3.72 10.42 7.42
CA ALA A 55 3.29 10.14 8.79
C ALA A 55 1.82 9.68 8.83
N ALA A 56 0.95 10.29 8.04
CA ALA A 56 -0.45 9.89 7.94
C ALA A 56 -0.58 8.46 7.37
N ALA A 57 0.19 8.13 6.34
CA ALA A 57 0.18 6.79 5.75
C ALA A 57 0.64 5.73 6.76
N VAL A 58 1.67 6.03 7.54
CA VAL A 58 2.26 5.06 8.49
C VAL A 58 1.40 4.90 9.74
N PHE A 59 0.87 5.99 10.30
CA PHE A 59 0.26 5.97 11.63
C PHE A 59 -1.27 6.07 11.65
N ALA A 60 -1.88 6.59 10.60
CA ALA A 60 -3.31 6.91 10.62
C ALA A 60 -4.13 6.23 9.53
N ALA A 61 -3.52 5.80 8.43
CA ALA A 61 -4.23 5.16 7.32
C ALA A 61 -4.79 3.80 7.74
N ALA A 62 -5.90 3.42 7.14
CA ALA A 62 -6.54 2.13 7.33
C ALA A 62 -6.75 1.45 5.97
N ALA A 63 -7.12 0.18 5.97
CA ALA A 63 -7.29 -0.59 4.74
C ALA A 63 -8.17 0.09 3.68
N PRO A 64 -9.31 0.74 4.02
CA PRO A 64 -10.11 1.42 3.00
C PRO A 64 -9.41 2.58 2.30
N ASP A 65 -8.33 3.12 2.87
CA ASP A 65 -7.56 4.21 2.26
C ASP A 65 -6.66 3.73 1.13
N VAL A 66 -6.37 2.43 1.07
CA VAL A 66 -5.60 1.84 -0.03
C VAL A 66 -6.53 1.71 -1.24
N ARG A 67 -6.20 2.40 -2.34
CA ARG A 67 -7.06 2.46 -3.53
C ARG A 67 -6.59 1.57 -4.65
N HIS A 68 -5.29 1.47 -4.87
CA HIS A 68 -4.72 0.67 -5.94
C HIS A 68 -3.52 -0.09 -5.42
N VAL A 69 -3.36 -1.32 -5.86
CA VAL A 69 -2.18 -2.15 -5.58
C VAL A 69 -1.71 -2.78 -6.88
N MET A 70 -0.43 -2.62 -7.16
CA MET A 70 0.21 -3.25 -8.31
C MET A 70 1.31 -4.18 -7.80
N ALA A 71 1.37 -5.37 -8.34
CA ALA A 71 2.43 -6.33 -8.03
C ALA A 71 3.02 -6.87 -9.34
N GLY A 72 4.33 -6.75 -9.52
CA GLY A 72 5.01 -7.19 -10.73
C GLY A 72 4.48 -6.53 -11.99
N GLY A 73 4.03 -5.29 -11.92
CA GLY A 73 3.47 -4.56 -13.05
C GLY A 73 2.00 -4.87 -13.35
N ARG A 74 1.34 -5.68 -12.53
CA ARG A 74 -0.06 -6.05 -12.73
C ARG A 74 -0.94 -5.44 -11.64
N TRP A 75 -2.06 -4.86 -12.03
CA TRP A 75 -3.03 -4.36 -11.07
C TRP A 75 -3.69 -5.52 -10.34
N ILE A 76 -3.54 -5.55 -9.01
CA ILE A 76 -4.19 -6.52 -8.12
C ILE A 76 -5.44 -5.90 -7.51
N VAL A 77 -5.37 -4.61 -7.15
CA VAL A 77 -6.50 -3.84 -6.64
C VAL A 77 -6.60 -2.54 -7.44
N ARG A 78 -7.78 -2.21 -7.91
CA ARG A 78 -8.08 -0.94 -8.58
C ARG A 78 -9.34 -0.35 -7.99
N GLU A 79 -9.28 0.93 -7.63
CA GLU A 79 -10.40 1.64 -7.03
C GLU A 79 -10.99 0.90 -5.82
N GLY A 80 -10.11 0.27 -5.04
CA GLY A 80 -10.48 -0.44 -3.83
C GLY A 80 -11.01 -1.85 -4.04
N GLU A 81 -11.05 -2.35 -5.28
CA GLU A 81 -11.58 -3.69 -5.58
C GLU A 81 -10.51 -4.59 -6.18
N HIS A 82 -10.50 -5.85 -5.76
CA HIS A 82 -9.61 -6.86 -6.30
C HIS A 82 -9.94 -7.11 -7.78
N THR A 83 -8.92 -7.15 -8.65
CA THR A 83 -9.13 -7.29 -10.10
C THR A 83 -9.43 -8.73 -10.54
N GLY A 84 -9.05 -9.71 -9.74
CA GLY A 84 -9.17 -11.11 -10.11
C GLY A 84 -10.51 -11.76 -9.73
N PHE A 85 -11.15 -11.29 -8.65
CA PHE A 85 -12.41 -11.86 -8.18
C PHE A 85 -13.09 -10.94 -7.17
N ASP A 86 -14.37 -11.19 -6.92
CA ASP A 86 -15.14 -10.48 -5.90
C ASP A 86 -14.84 -11.10 -4.52
N VAL A 87 -14.03 -10.39 -3.73
CA VAL A 87 -13.59 -10.87 -2.41
C VAL A 87 -14.76 -11.07 -1.46
N ALA A 88 -15.70 -10.13 -1.43
CA ALA A 88 -16.86 -10.22 -0.54
C ALA A 88 -17.74 -11.41 -0.89
N ALA A 89 -17.97 -11.66 -2.18
CA ALA A 89 -18.72 -12.82 -2.63
C ALA A 89 -18.01 -14.14 -2.29
N ALA A 90 -16.70 -14.19 -2.50
CA ALA A 90 -15.89 -15.37 -2.17
C ALA A 90 -15.93 -15.66 -0.67
N LEU A 91 -15.85 -14.63 0.18
CA LEU A 91 -15.94 -14.80 1.62
C LEU A 91 -17.31 -15.28 2.06
N ARG A 92 -18.39 -14.72 1.49
CA ARG A 92 -19.74 -15.17 1.79
C ARG A 92 -19.93 -16.65 1.43
N GLU A 93 -19.44 -17.07 0.29
CA GLU A 93 -19.51 -18.46 -0.14
C GLU A 93 -18.71 -19.38 0.79
N ALA A 94 -17.49 -18.99 1.15
CA ALA A 94 -16.63 -19.79 2.01
C ALA A 94 -17.16 -19.95 3.44
N LEU A 95 -17.92 -18.97 3.94
CA LEU A 95 -18.47 -18.96 5.29
C LEU A 95 -19.92 -19.44 5.37
N ALA A 96 -20.52 -19.77 4.28
CA ALA A 96 -21.90 -20.25 4.22
C ALA A 96 -22.05 -21.67 4.80
#